data_eb6cf6de15b1ff7d4d185915422e1e40
#
_entry.id   eb6cf6de15b1ff7d4d185915422e1e40
#
_cell.length_a   1.000
_cell.length_b   1.000
_cell.length_c   1.000
_cell.angle_alpha   90.00
_cell.angle_beta   90.00
_cell.angle_gamma   90.00
#
_symmetry.space_group_name_H-M   'P 1'
#
loop_
_entity.id
_entity.type
_entity.pdbx_description
1 polymer ?
#
loop_
_entity_poly.entity_id
_entity_poly.type
_entity_poly.pdbx_seq_one_letter_code
_entity_poly.pdbx_strand_id
1 'polypeptide(L)'
;MIKLIQMIDYCEKTCYNIIAVYGGMNMAKKYDVIVVGAGPSGAFLAYEMIQLDKTKKILLIEQGKKVEDRNCPIEKVGKCVHCKPMCNITCGFSGAGAFSDGKLSLYNEEDEDIHIGGVLHKYIGVEETKRLIDYTDDIYLKFGADTKLEGVDYAKEVSEIRAKAKKAEINLVNIPIRHLGTEKSHELYSKME
;
A
#
# COMPACT_ATOMS: atom_id res chain seq x y z
N MET A 1 -6.15 -16.29 -10.41
CA MET A 1 -5.76 -16.71 -9.05
C MET A 1 -4.36 -16.17 -8.76
N ILE A 2 -4.25 -15.35 -7.73
CA ILE A 2 -2.96 -14.81 -7.27
C ILE A 2 -2.34 -15.82 -6.30
N LYS A 3 -1.05 -16.06 -6.44
CA LYS A 3 -0.25 -16.80 -5.46
C LYS A 3 0.85 -15.89 -4.94
N LEU A 4 0.76 -15.55 -3.66
CA LEU A 4 1.85 -14.88 -2.94
C LEU A 4 2.87 -15.93 -2.49
N ILE A 5 4.13 -15.70 -2.78
CA ILE A 5 5.24 -16.52 -2.31
C ILE A 5 6.21 -15.64 -1.53
N GLN A 6 6.48 -16.00 -0.29
CA GLN A 6 7.50 -15.36 0.54
C GLN A 6 8.88 -15.84 0.10
N MET A 7 9.79 -14.92 -0.18
CA MET A 7 11.16 -15.25 -0.60
C MET A 7 12.01 -15.89 0.50
N ILE A 8 11.65 -15.72 1.78
CA ILE A 8 12.43 -16.24 2.91
C ILE A 8 12.43 -17.79 2.92
N ASP A 9 11.26 -18.41 2.70
CA ASP A 9 11.16 -19.87 2.57
C ASP A 9 11.85 -20.39 1.29
N TYR A 10 12.15 -19.47 0.38
CA TYR A 10 12.67 -19.77 -0.94
C TYR A 10 14.20 -19.71 -0.98
N CYS A 11 14.85 -18.81 -0.24
CA CYS A 11 16.30 -18.61 -0.36
C CYS A 11 17.13 -19.75 0.25
N GLU A 12 16.67 -20.37 1.34
CA GLU A 12 17.41 -21.49 1.95
C GLU A 12 17.11 -22.86 1.30
N LYS A 13 15.91 -23.00 0.69
CA LYS A 13 15.50 -24.31 0.11
C LYS A 13 15.23 -24.29 -1.39
N THR A 14 15.11 -23.16 -2.04
CA THR A 14 14.51 -23.04 -3.38
C THR A 14 15.33 -22.27 -4.40
N CYS A 15 16.42 -21.56 -4.03
CA CYS A 15 17.42 -21.18 -5.05
C CYS A 15 17.98 -22.45 -5.73
N TYR A 16 18.09 -23.55 -4.99
CA TYR A 16 18.39 -24.86 -5.56
C TYR A 16 17.21 -25.48 -6.33
N ASN A 17 15.96 -25.20 -5.99
CA ASN A 17 14.80 -25.82 -6.63
C ASN A 17 14.27 -25.10 -7.87
N ILE A 18 14.51 -23.81 -8.04
CA ILE A 18 14.26 -23.16 -9.35
C ILE A 18 15.21 -23.75 -10.41
N ILE A 19 16.44 -24.08 -10.05
CA ILE A 19 17.41 -24.71 -10.95
C ILE A 19 17.16 -26.23 -11.08
N ALA A 20 16.71 -26.92 -10.04
CA ALA A 20 16.41 -28.35 -10.04
C ALA A 20 15.10 -28.73 -10.75
N VAL A 21 14.16 -27.81 -10.91
CA VAL A 21 12.91 -28.03 -11.68
C VAL A 21 13.18 -28.09 -13.19
N TYR A 22 14.33 -27.67 -13.66
CA TYR A 22 14.72 -27.84 -15.07
C TYR A 22 15.26 -29.25 -15.44
N GLY A 23 15.44 -30.12 -14.47
CA GLY A 23 16.05 -31.46 -14.69
C GLY A 23 15.17 -32.68 -14.41
N GLY A 24 13.93 -32.52 -13.95
CA GLY A 24 13.05 -33.67 -13.66
C GLY A 24 11.61 -33.38 -14.05
N MET A 25 10.95 -34.31 -14.72
CA MET A 25 9.59 -34.25 -15.23
C MET A 25 8.52 -33.93 -14.15
N ASN A 26 8.53 -32.71 -13.60
CA ASN A 26 7.40 -32.15 -12.91
C ASN A 26 6.92 -30.97 -13.76
N MET A 27 5.68 -30.99 -14.22
CA MET A 27 5.10 -29.93 -15.02
C MET A 27 5.26 -28.61 -14.25
N ALA A 28 6.22 -27.79 -14.68
CA ALA A 28 6.47 -26.48 -14.10
C ALA A 28 5.13 -25.72 -14.09
N LYS A 29 4.73 -25.22 -12.91
CA LYS A 29 3.54 -24.37 -12.84
C LYS A 29 3.78 -23.17 -13.73
N LYS A 30 3.03 -23.04 -14.81
CA LYS A 30 3.12 -21.87 -15.69
C LYS A 30 2.28 -20.76 -15.10
N TYR A 31 2.86 -19.57 -15.04
CA TYR A 31 2.19 -18.33 -14.70
C TYR A 31 2.19 -17.43 -15.94
N ASP A 32 1.11 -16.66 -16.10
CA ASP A 32 0.99 -15.70 -17.19
C ASP A 32 1.78 -14.44 -16.87
N VAL A 33 1.86 -14.11 -15.58
CA VAL A 33 2.56 -12.92 -15.09
C VAL A 33 3.29 -13.24 -13.78
N ILE A 34 4.47 -12.67 -13.62
CA ILE A 34 5.25 -12.69 -12.39
C ILE A 34 5.46 -11.25 -11.95
N VAL A 35 4.98 -10.91 -10.75
CA VAL A 35 5.17 -9.61 -10.10
C VAL A 35 6.18 -9.79 -8.97
N VAL A 36 7.24 -9.00 -8.98
CA VAL A 36 8.29 -9.05 -7.94
C VAL A 36 8.17 -7.84 -7.04
N GLY A 37 7.93 -8.10 -5.76
CA GLY A 37 7.66 -7.11 -4.73
C GLY A 37 6.15 -6.91 -4.53
N ALA A 38 5.67 -7.14 -3.30
CA ALA A 38 4.29 -6.94 -2.91
C ALA A 38 4.09 -5.62 -2.11
N GLY A 39 4.91 -4.61 -2.38
CA GLY A 39 4.62 -3.25 -1.97
C GLY A 39 3.34 -2.72 -2.64
N PRO A 40 2.88 -1.49 -2.34
CA PRO A 40 1.63 -0.96 -2.89
C PRO A 40 1.52 -1.14 -4.41
N SER A 41 2.56 -0.79 -5.17
CA SER A 41 2.55 -0.89 -6.64
C SER A 41 2.35 -2.33 -7.13
N GLY A 42 3.06 -3.30 -6.54
CA GLY A 42 2.94 -4.71 -6.96
C GLY A 42 1.62 -5.33 -6.52
N ALA A 43 1.13 -4.99 -5.33
CA ALA A 43 -0.16 -5.45 -4.83
C ALA A 43 -1.31 -4.93 -5.72
N PHE A 44 -1.34 -3.62 -6.01
CA PHE A 44 -2.35 -3.03 -6.88
C PHE A 44 -2.23 -3.53 -8.33
N LEU A 45 -1.02 -3.70 -8.87
CA LEU A 45 -0.84 -4.28 -10.19
C LEU A 45 -1.45 -5.69 -10.27
N ALA A 46 -1.17 -6.55 -9.29
CA ALA A 46 -1.73 -7.89 -9.25
C ALA A 46 -3.27 -7.86 -9.12
N TYR A 47 -3.80 -6.95 -8.29
CA TYR A 47 -5.22 -6.73 -8.14
C TYR A 47 -5.87 -6.32 -9.47
N GLU A 48 -5.35 -5.29 -10.15
CA GLU A 48 -5.88 -4.79 -11.42
C GLU A 48 -5.86 -5.86 -12.51
N MET A 49 -4.77 -6.58 -12.63
CA MET A 49 -4.66 -7.64 -13.64
C MET A 49 -5.72 -8.73 -13.47
N ILE A 50 -6.08 -9.08 -12.24
CA ILE A 50 -7.16 -10.05 -11.98
C ILE A 50 -8.54 -9.45 -12.24
N GLN A 51 -8.74 -8.13 -11.98
CA GLN A 51 -10.01 -7.50 -12.35
C GLN A 51 -10.21 -7.48 -13.89
N LEU A 52 -9.12 -7.24 -14.64
CA LEU A 52 -9.15 -7.22 -16.10
C LEU A 52 -9.35 -8.62 -16.71
N ASP A 53 -8.69 -9.63 -16.15
CA ASP A 53 -8.82 -11.00 -16.68
C ASP A 53 -8.65 -12.05 -15.55
N LYS A 54 -9.79 -12.56 -15.08
CA LYS A 54 -9.85 -13.56 -14.00
C LYS A 54 -9.25 -14.93 -14.36
N THR A 55 -8.95 -15.17 -15.63
CA THR A 55 -8.33 -16.42 -16.10
C THR A 55 -6.82 -16.43 -15.90
N LYS A 56 -6.20 -15.26 -15.75
CA LYS A 56 -4.76 -15.12 -15.59
C LYS A 56 -4.26 -15.75 -14.28
N LYS A 57 -3.13 -16.41 -14.41
CA LYS A 57 -2.37 -16.96 -13.28
C LYS A 57 -1.23 -15.99 -12.95
N ILE A 58 -1.34 -15.34 -11.81
CA ILE A 58 -0.36 -14.35 -11.38
C ILE A 58 0.44 -14.92 -10.22
N LEU A 59 1.75 -14.81 -10.30
CA LEU A 59 2.68 -15.09 -9.23
C LEU A 59 3.19 -13.77 -8.66
N LEU A 60 2.84 -13.48 -7.41
CA LEU A 60 3.36 -12.34 -6.67
C LEU A 60 4.44 -12.82 -5.70
N ILE A 61 5.66 -12.32 -5.86
CA ILE A 61 6.83 -12.69 -5.06
C ILE A 61 7.17 -11.54 -4.12
N GLU A 62 7.25 -11.84 -2.82
CA GLU A 62 7.60 -10.86 -1.79
C GLU A 62 8.70 -11.42 -0.89
N GLN A 63 9.68 -10.58 -0.54
CA GLN A 63 10.78 -10.98 0.33
C GLN A 63 10.39 -11.06 1.82
N GLY A 64 9.44 -10.22 2.24
CA GLY A 64 8.98 -10.16 3.63
C GLY A 64 7.85 -11.14 3.91
N LYS A 65 7.38 -11.08 5.15
CA LYS A 65 6.31 -11.95 5.64
C LYS A 65 4.93 -11.43 5.23
N LYS A 66 3.92 -12.29 5.38
CA LYS A 66 2.52 -11.91 5.35
C LYS A 66 2.20 -10.88 6.42
N VAL A 67 1.18 -10.07 6.20
CA VAL A 67 0.80 -8.99 7.14
C VAL A 67 0.64 -9.54 8.55
N GLU A 68 -0.09 -10.63 8.72
CA GLU A 68 -0.40 -11.25 10.02
C GLU A 68 0.84 -11.79 10.76
N ASP A 69 1.87 -12.21 10.02
CA ASP A 69 3.11 -12.78 10.57
C ASP A 69 4.18 -11.73 10.88
N ARG A 70 3.89 -10.46 10.60
CA ARG A 70 4.83 -9.36 10.81
C ARG A 70 4.68 -8.80 12.21
N ASN A 71 5.76 -8.80 12.96
CA ASN A 71 5.80 -8.30 14.34
C ASN A 71 7.12 -7.58 14.59
N CYS A 72 7.05 -6.39 15.20
CA CYS A 72 8.22 -5.63 15.61
C CYS A 72 8.50 -5.84 17.10
N PRO A 73 9.67 -6.33 17.49
CA PRO A 73 9.99 -6.51 18.90
C PRO A 73 10.28 -5.20 19.66
N ILE A 74 10.26 -4.05 18.98
CA ILE A 74 10.63 -2.76 19.59
C ILE A 74 9.79 -2.42 20.83
N GLU A 75 8.51 -2.73 20.80
CA GLU A 75 7.59 -2.51 21.92
C GLU A 75 7.97 -3.32 23.17
N LYS A 76 8.52 -4.52 22.96
CA LYS A 76 8.93 -5.43 24.05
C LYS A 76 10.31 -5.10 24.60
N VAL A 77 11.22 -4.68 23.73
CA VAL A 77 12.64 -4.50 24.10
C VAL A 77 13.07 -3.04 24.19
N GLY A 78 12.20 -2.09 23.86
CA GLY A 78 12.43 -0.64 23.97
C GLY A 78 13.36 -0.04 22.93
N LYS A 79 13.94 -0.85 22.01
CA LYS A 79 14.84 -0.37 20.95
C LYS A 79 14.75 -1.24 19.70
N CYS A 80 15.14 -0.67 18.56
CA CYS A 80 15.26 -1.43 17.32
C CYS A 80 16.37 -2.48 17.42
N VAL A 81 16.04 -3.72 17.08
CA VAL A 81 16.98 -4.88 17.12
C VAL A 81 17.58 -5.19 15.75
N HIS A 82 17.30 -4.36 14.73
CA HIS A 82 17.79 -4.56 13.36
C HIS A 82 17.51 -5.99 12.84
N CYS A 83 16.22 -6.36 12.80
CA CYS A 83 15.75 -7.68 12.41
C CYS A 83 16.46 -8.21 11.16
N LYS A 84 16.83 -9.49 11.18
CA LYS A 84 17.43 -10.21 10.06
C LYS A 84 16.49 -11.32 9.59
N PRO A 85 16.44 -11.67 8.29
CA PRO A 85 17.20 -11.09 7.18
C PRO A 85 16.69 -9.68 6.77
N MET A 86 15.49 -9.26 7.20
CA MET A 86 14.89 -7.97 6.85
C MET A 86 14.00 -7.43 7.97
N CYS A 87 13.65 -6.14 7.88
CA CYS A 87 12.77 -5.48 8.82
C CYS A 87 11.31 -5.92 8.62
N ASN A 88 10.68 -6.44 9.66
CA ASN A 88 9.28 -6.86 9.61
C ASN A 88 8.27 -5.69 9.42
N ILE A 89 8.67 -4.44 9.68
CA ILE A 89 7.80 -3.27 9.50
C ILE A 89 7.82 -2.76 8.07
N THR A 90 8.99 -2.81 7.41
CA THR A 90 9.15 -2.21 6.07
C THR A 90 9.06 -3.22 4.94
N CYS A 91 9.28 -4.51 5.21
CA CYS A 91 9.24 -5.58 4.21
C CYS A 91 8.06 -6.51 4.45
N GLY A 92 7.43 -6.96 3.39
CA GLY A 92 6.25 -7.81 3.39
C GLY A 92 5.11 -7.19 2.56
N PHE A 93 3.98 -7.87 2.50
CA PHE A 93 2.83 -7.41 1.72
C PHE A 93 2.43 -5.98 2.12
N SER A 94 2.17 -5.12 1.13
CA SER A 94 1.94 -3.69 1.27
C SER A 94 3.10 -2.87 1.88
N GLY A 95 4.28 -3.46 2.08
CA GLY A 95 5.44 -2.75 2.62
C GLY A 95 5.16 -2.13 3.99
N ALA A 96 5.65 -0.90 4.22
CA ALA A 96 5.41 -0.16 5.47
C ALA A 96 3.95 0.29 5.64
N GLY A 97 3.15 0.31 4.58
CA GLY A 97 1.75 0.75 4.61
C GLY A 97 0.90 0.00 5.63
N ALA A 98 1.09 -1.33 5.72
CA ALA A 98 0.36 -2.18 6.67
C ALA A 98 0.64 -1.86 8.16
N PHE A 99 1.70 -1.14 8.45
CA PHE A 99 2.10 -0.75 9.82
C PHE A 99 2.21 0.77 9.98
N SER A 100 1.67 1.52 9.04
CA SER A 100 1.56 2.97 9.14
C SER A 100 0.28 3.35 9.89
N ASP A 101 0.13 4.64 10.15
CA ASP A 101 -1.09 5.22 10.71
C ASP A 101 -2.29 5.14 9.73
N GLY A 102 -2.05 4.69 8.50
CA GLY A 102 -3.10 4.45 7.51
C GLY A 102 -3.81 5.73 7.07
N LYS A 103 -3.06 6.75 6.72
CA LYS A 103 -3.60 7.99 6.18
C LYS A 103 -3.58 7.94 4.66
N LEU A 104 -4.75 7.96 4.04
CA LEU A 104 -4.92 8.19 2.62
C LEU A 104 -5.33 9.64 2.42
N SER A 105 -4.44 10.42 1.82
CA SER A 105 -4.71 11.81 1.48
C SER A 105 -5.50 11.87 0.18
N LEU A 106 -6.59 12.61 0.18
CA LEU A 106 -7.42 12.87 -0.98
C LEU A 106 -7.18 14.31 -1.46
N TYR A 107 -7.74 14.67 -2.60
CA TYR A 107 -7.67 16.04 -3.08
C TYR A 107 -8.87 16.86 -2.57
N ASN A 108 -8.70 18.18 -2.52
CA ASN A 108 -9.80 19.11 -2.29
C ASN A 108 -10.30 19.60 -3.65
N GLU A 109 -11.59 19.47 -3.93
CA GLU A 109 -12.20 19.90 -5.19
C GLU A 109 -12.11 21.42 -5.40
N GLU A 110 -12.05 22.19 -4.31
CA GLU A 110 -11.96 23.65 -4.33
C GLU A 110 -10.52 24.15 -4.60
N ASP A 111 -9.52 23.28 -4.52
CA ASP A 111 -8.12 23.63 -4.77
C ASP A 111 -7.77 23.39 -6.25
N GLU A 112 -7.38 24.46 -6.96
CA GLU A 112 -6.91 24.35 -8.35
C GLU A 112 -5.60 23.57 -8.43
N ASP A 113 -4.81 23.54 -7.33
CA ASP A 113 -3.55 22.84 -7.23
C ASP A 113 -3.74 21.47 -6.56
N ILE A 114 -3.40 20.40 -7.29
CA ILE A 114 -3.37 19.07 -6.71
C ILE A 114 -2.06 18.89 -5.95
N HIS A 115 -2.18 18.81 -4.62
CA HIS A 115 -1.05 18.57 -3.73
C HIS A 115 -0.78 17.06 -3.49
N ILE A 116 -1.67 16.19 -3.97
CA ILE A 116 -1.61 14.74 -3.81
C ILE A 116 -0.98 14.09 -5.05
N GLY A 117 -0.21 13.02 -4.84
CA GLY A 117 0.48 12.34 -5.93
C GLY A 117 1.71 13.09 -6.47
N GLY A 118 2.18 14.10 -5.75
CA GLY A 118 3.36 14.88 -6.12
C GLY A 118 3.16 15.59 -7.46
N VAL A 119 3.90 15.16 -8.47
CA VAL A 119 3.87 15.76 -9.80
C VAL A 119 3.12 14.92 -10.84
N LEU A 120 2.38 13.91 -10.43
CA LEU A 120 1.69 12.97 -11.35
C LEU A 120 0.78 13.70 -12.35
N HIS A 121 0.05 14.73 -11.88
CA HIS A 121 -0.82 15.56 -12.72
C HIS A 121 -0.10 16.21 -13.90
N LYS A 122 1.20 16.44 -13.81
CA LYS A 122 2.02 16.99 -14.92
C LYS A 122 2.22 16.00 -16.06
N TYR A 123 2.08 14.70 -15.79
CA TYR A 123 2.28 13.63 -16.77
C TYR A 123 0.98 13.11 -17.37
N ILE A 124 -0.06 12.97 -16.55
CA ILE A 124 -1.33 12.36 -16.96
C ILE A 124 -2.53 13.32 -16.93
N GLY A 125 -2.30 14.57 -16.50
CA GLY A 125 -3.34 15.59 -16.35
C GLY A 125 -4.05 15.51 -14.99
N VAL A 126 -4.74 16.60 -14.66
CA VAL A 126 -5.43 16.80 -13.38
C VAL A 126 -6.57 15.81 -13.22
N GLU A 127 -7.44 15.70 -14.21
CA GLU A 127 -8.66 14.86 -14.16
C GLU A 127 -8.31 13.38 -13.98
N GLU A 128 -7.31 12.88 -14.71
CA GLU A 128 -6.90 11.48 -14.58
C GLU A 128 -6.24 11.23 -13.23
N THR A 129 -5.48 12.19 -12.69
CA THR A 129 -4.90 12.09 -11.34
C THR A 129 -6.00 12.02 -10.28
N LYS A 130 -7.03 12.87 -10.36
CA LYS A 130 -8.19 12.84 -9.46
C LYS A 130 -8.90 11.49 -9.55
N ARG A 131 -9.22 11.03 -10.76
CA ARG A 131 -9.86 9.74 -11.00
C ARG A 131 -9.09 8.57 -10.35
N LEU A 132 -7.76 8.58 -10.43
CA LEU A 132 -6.93 7.52 -9.82
C LEU A 132 -6.89 7.61 -8.30
N ILE A 133 -6.95 8.81 -7.72
CA ILE A 133 -7.06 9.00 -6.26
C ILE A 133 -8.38 8.43 -5.76
N ASP A 134 -9.50 8.80 -6.40
CA ASP A 134 -10.84 8.30 -6.06
C ASP A 134 -10.91 6.78 -6.20
N TYR A 135 -10.39 6.25 -7.30
CA TYR A 135 -10.34 4.81 -7.52
C TYR A 135 -9.54 4.07 -6.44
N THR A 136 -8.44 4.66 -6.00
CA THR A 136 -7.66 4.10 -4.89
C THR A 136 -8.46 4.12 -3.58
N ASP A 137 -9.17 5.21 -3.31
CA ASP A 137 -10.03 5.34 -2.14
C ASP A 137 -11.17 4.30 -2.15
N ASP A 138 -11.81 4.10 -3.31
CA ASP A 138 -12.84 3.08 -3.50
C ASP A 138 -12.33 1.67 -3.21
N ILE A 139 -11.09 1.37 -3.57
CA ILE A 139 -10.46 0.08 -3.23
C ILE A 139 -10.29 -0.04 -1.71
N TYR A 140 -9.82 1.01 -1.04
CA TYR A 140 -9.69 0.99 0.43
C TYR A 140 -11.06 0.82 1.10
N LEU A 141 -12.09 1.52 0.66
CA LEU A 141 -13.46 1.35 1.13
C LEU A 141 -13.98 -0.08 0.92
N LYS A 142 -13.72 -0.67 -0.24
CA LYS A 142 -14.08 -2.05 -0.56
C LYS A 142 -13.45 -3.07 0.41
N PHE A 143 -12.25 -2.81 0.87
CA PHE A 143 -11.55 -3.66 1.84
C PHE A 143 -11.80 -3.29 3.30
N GLY A 144 -12.71 -2.34 3.57
CA GLY A 144 -13.23 -2.06 4.91
C GLY A 144 -12.69 -0.80 5.57
N ALA A 145 -12.16 0.14 4.79
CA ALA A 145 -11.86 1.48 5.29
C ALA A 145 -13.14 2.17 5.77
N ASP A 146 -13.00 3.07 6.76
CA ASP A 146 -14.10 3.87 7.26
C ASP A 146 -14.52 4.91 6.21
N THR A 147 -15.82 5.17 6.11
CA THR A 147 -16.36 6.21 5.21
C THR A 147 -16.09 7.63 5.69
N LYS A 148 -15.72 7.81 6.97
CA LYS A 148 -15.40 9.12 7.54
C LYS A 148 -14.15 9.73 6.89
N LEU A 149 -14.26 11.01 6.54
CA LEU A 149 -13.12 11.83 6.13
C LEU A 149 -12.81 12.86 7.21
N GLU A 150 -11.53 13.05 7.50
CA GLU A 150 -11.06 14.13 8.37
C GLU A 150 -10.70 15.35 7.52
N GLY A 151 -10.87 16.55 8.11
CA GLY A 151 -10.56 17.82 7.45
C GLY A 151 -11.72 18.43 6.64
N VAL A 152 -12.88 17.76 6.56
CA VAL A 152 -14.06 18.26 5.81
C VAL A 152 -15.15 18.87 6.71
N ASP A 153 -15.28 18.40 7.96
CA ASP A 153 -16.42 18.76 8.85
C ASP A 153 -16.18 20.01 9.71
N TYR A 154 -15.01 20.65 9.64
CA TYR A 154 -14.57 21.71 10.54
C TYR A 154 -14.17 22.98 9.78
N ALA A 155 -14.98 23.39 8.80
CA ALA A 155 -14.66 24.51 7.91
C ALA A 155 -14.32 25.82 8.64
N LYS A 156 -15.01 26.11 9.76
CA LYS A 156 -14.75 27.32 10.57
C LYS A 156 -13.39 27.24 11.26
N GLU A 157 -13.11 26.14 11.95
CA GLU A 157 -11.87 25.92 12.66
C GLU A 157 -10.68 25.87 11.69
N VAL A 158 -10.83 25.22 10.55
CA VAL A 158 -9.83 25.19 9.47
C VAL A 158 -9.56 26.59 8.95
N SER A 159 -10.61 27.41 8.73
CA SER A 159 -10.47 28.80 8.31
C SER A 159 -9.73 29.66 9.33
N GLU A 160 -10.02 29.49 10.63
CA GLU A 160 -9.31 30.18 11.71
C GLU A 160 -7.83 29.78 11.79
N ILE A 161 -7.53 28.49 11.65
CA ILE A 161 -6.14 27.97 11.61
C ILE A 161 -5.43 28.52 10.38
N ARG A 162 -6.07 28.51 9.21
CA ARG A 162 -5.52 29.06 7.97
C ARG A 162 -5.17 30.54 8.12
N ALA A 163 -6.05 31.33 8.76
CA ALA A 163 -5.79 32.74 9.03
C ALA A 163 -4.60 32.98 9.97
N LYS A 164 -4.43 32.11 10.98
CA LYS A 164 -3.26 32.15 11.88
C LYS A 164 -1.98 31.75 11.17
N ALA A 165 -2.04 30.68 10.37
CA ALA A 165 -0.90 30.18 9.57
C ALA A 165 -0.41 31.29 8.62
N LYS A 166 -1.33 31.95 7.90
CA LYS A 166 -0.99 33.04 6.99
C LYS A 166 -0.28 34.21 7.69
N LYS A 167 -0.69 34.56 8.93
CA LYS A 167 0.00 35.59 9.73
C LYS A 167 1.41 35.20 10.13
N ALA A 168 1.70 33.90 10.20
CA ALA A 168 3.01 33.34 10.50
C ALA A 168 3.80 33.00 9.22
N GLU A 169 3.33 33.44 8.05
CA GLU A 169 3.94 33.14 6.74
C GLU A 169 4.00 31.64 6.41
N ILE A 170 3.08 30.86 6.99
CA ILE A 170 2.92 29.43 6.75
C ILE A 170 1.66 29.21 5.90
N ASN A 171 1.77 28.36 4.89
CA ASN A 171 0.62 27.92 4.10
C ASN A 171 0.02 26.64 4.66
N LEU A 172 -1.29 26.67 4.99
CA LEU A 172 -2.04 25.48 5.36
C LEU A 172 -2.67 24.88 4.12
N VAL A 173 -2.24 23.70 3.75
CA VAL A 173 -2.87 22.90 2.69
C VAL A 173 -4.02 22.11 3.30
N ASN A 174 -5.25 22.36 2.83
CA ASN A 174 -6.44 21.66 3.30
C ASN A 174 -6.70 20.44 2.43
N ILE A 175 -6.35 19.27 2.94
CA ILE A 175 -6.49 18.00 2.24
C ILE A 175 -7.40 17.09 3.06
N PRO A 176 -8.52 16.61 2.50
CA PRO A 176 -9.32 15.57 3.13
C PRO A 176 -8.48 14.31 3.33
N ILE A 177 -8.61 13.68 4.48
CA ILE A 177 -7.83 12.50 4.84
C ILE A 177 -8.78 11.38 5.28
N ARG A 178 -8.67 10.21 4.65
CA ARG A 178 -9.21 8.98 5.19
C ARG A 178 -8.20 8.38 6.15
N HIS A 179 -8.52 8.43 7.44
CA HIS A 179 -7.62 8.00 8.49
C HIS A 179 -8.10 6.66 9.06
N LEU A 180 -7.32 5.61 8.82
CA LEU A 180 -7.64 4.26 9.29
C LEU A 180 -7.16 4.00 10.72
N GLY A 181 -6.02 4.55 11.07
CA GLY A 181 -5.26 4.12 12.24
C GLY A 181 -4.53 2.80 12.00
N THR A 182 -3.55 2.50 12.85
CA THR A 182 -2.64 1.36 12.64
C THR A 182 -3.35 0.01 12.66
N GLU A 183 -4.31 -0.19 13.56
CA GLU A 183 -5.03 -1.47 13.67
C GLU A 183 -5.89 -1.76 12.44
N LYS A 184 -6.67 -0.78 11.98
CA LYS A 184 -7.49 -0.94 10.78
C LYS A 184 -6.65 -1.05 9.51
N SER A 185 -5.52 -0.38 9.43
CA SER A 185 -4.56 -0.54 8.33
C SER A 185 -4.09 -1.98 8.23
N HIS A 186 -3.69 -2.56 9.35
CA HIS A 186 -3.27 -3.96 9.40
C HIS A 186 -4.39 -4.91 8.95
N GLU A 187 -5.61 -4.73 9.47
CA GLU A 187 -6.78 -5.53 9.08
C GLU A 187 -7.11 -5.40 7.59
N LEU A 188 -7.10 -4.17 7.06
CA LEU A 188 -7.39 -3.90 5.66
C LEU A 188 -6.39 -4.60 4.73
N TYR A 189 -5.11 -4.46 5.02
CA TYR A 189 -4.08 -5.08 4.19
C TYR A 189 -4.03 -6.61 4.34
N SER A 190 -4.40 -7.16 5.49
CA SER A 190 -4.60 -8.61 5.64
C SER A 190 -5.75 -9.13 4.76
N LYS A 191 -6.82 -8.34 4.59
CA LYS A 191 -7.91 -8.69 3.67
C LYS A 191 -7.54 -8.54 2.20
N MET A 192 -6.61 -7.64 1.87
CA MET A 192 -6.11 -7.46 0.50
C MET A 192 -5.14 -8.56 0.08
N GLU A 193 -4.40 -9.15 1.02
CA GLU A 193 -3.44 -10.25 0.82
C GLU A 193 -4.15 -11.58 0.49
#